data_d9f681b1b91de2b6e115840a5ce4cc8d
#
_entry.id   d9f681b1b91de2b6e115840a5ce4cc8d
#
_cell.length_a   1.000
_cell.length_b   1.000
_cell.length_c   1.000
_cell.angle_alpha   90.00
_cell.angle_beta   90.00
_cell.angle_gamma   90.00
#
_symmetry.space_group_name_H-M   'P 1'
#
loop_
_entity.id
_entity.type
_entity.pdbx_description
1 polymer ?
#
loop_
_entity_poly.entity_id
_entity_poly.type
_entity_poly.pdbx_seq_one_letter_code
_entity_poly.pdbx_strand_id
1 'polypeptide(L)'
;PADAAGLAFYADALDANTTTVAAIAESFGNSTEAATIVAMSTTAYVSAVYLQAFGRAYTLAGDGTFWADAIDAGTTTKESAMVQILSGAQGSDVTAAANKVSVANTYTTAVTSEGKTYSGSAAVAAAKAVLDGVTAVASTVTSGNAAATTAVAALVSASSGGAGTTYVLTNSVDSLTGTSADDTFMAAWVGATPASTFTIADTLNGGLGVDTIKIVKTAAIAQVDVAPTGASVTGVEAATLISGAEIVANTSIGAL
;
A
#
# COMPACT_ATOMS: atom_id res chain seq x y z
N PRO A 1 -11.19 -2.01 -2.89
CA PRO A 1 -10.40 -2.62 -3.97
C PRO A 1 -9.00 -2.98 -3.47
N ALA A 2 -8.46 -4.09 -3.96
CA ALA A 2 -7.11 -4.53 -3.65
C ALA A 2 -6.13 -4.04 -4.74
N ASP A 3 -4.85 -3.90 -4.38
CA ASP A 3 -3.81 -3.84 -5.40
C ASP A 3 -3.65 -5.22 -6.06
N ALA A 4 -3.25 -5.23 -7.33
CA ALA A 4 -3.24 -6.46 -8.11
C ALA A 4 -2.19 -7.46 -7.61
N ALA A 5 -1.03 -6.99 -7.12
CA ALA A 5 0.04 -7.86 -6.64
C ALA A 5 -0.32 -8.50 -5.29
N GLY A 6 -0.87 -7.71 -4.35
CA GLY A 6 -1.36 -8.23 -3.07
C GLY A 6 -2.52 -9.20 -3.25
N LEU A 7 -3.44 -8.94 -4.18
CA LEU A 7 -4.54 -9.85 -4.50
C LEU A 7 -4.00 -11.20 -5.01
N ALA A 8 -3.07 -11.18 -5.96
CA ALA A 8 -2.45 -12.39 -6.49
C ALA A 8 -1.69 -13.16 -5.40
N PHE A 9 -0.89 -12.47 -4.58
CA PHE A 9 -0.13 -13.08 -3.48
C PHE A 9 -1.02 -13.87 -2.52
N TYR A 10 -2.13 -13.28 -2.07
CA TYR A 10 -3.04 -13.95 -1.14
C TYR A 10 -3.88 -15.04 -1.83
N ALA A 11 -4.25 -14.85 -3.09
CA ALA A 11 -4.96 -15.88 -3.86
C ALA A 11 -4.07 -17.14 -4.04
N ASP A 12 -2.83 -16.94 -4.48
CA ASP A 12 -1.86 -18.04 -4.64
C ASP A 12 -1.58 -18.76 -3.31
N ALA A 13 -1.48 -18.02 -2.21
CA ALA A 13 -1.27 -18.60 -0.89
C ALA A 13 -2.48 -19.41 -0.39
N LEU A 14 -3.70 -19.00 -0.72
CA LEU A 14 -4.92 -19.76 -0.42
C LEU A 14 -4.99 -21.03 -1.28
N ASP A 15 -4.73 -20.94 -2.58
CA ASP A 15 -4.74 -22.06 -3.51
C ASP A 15 -3.68 -23.11 -3.16
N ALA A 16 -2.51 -22.66 -2.71
CA ALA A 16 -1.43 -23.53 -2.21
C ALA A 16 -1.70 -24.07 -0.78
N ASN A 17 -2.78 -23.68 -0.12
CA ASN A 17 -3.11 -24.02 1.27
C ASN A 17 -2.00 -23.63 2.28
N THR A 18 -1.24 -22.59 2.01
CA THR A 18 -0.19 -22.07 2.90
C THR A 18 -0.73 -21.03 3.89
N THR A 19 -1.97 -20.55 3.69
CA THR A 19 -2.68 -19.65 4.60
C THR A 19 -4.18 -19.94 4.62
N THR A 20 -4.92 -19.23 5.46
CA THR A 20 -6.38 -19.29 5.54
C THR A 20 -6.98 -17.89 5.49
N VAL A 21 -8.27 -17.77 5.12
CA VAL A 21 -8.98 -16.49 5.15
C VAL A 21 -8.93 -15.84 6.54
N ALA A 22 -9.00 -16.64 7.61
CA ALA A 22 -8.91 -16.15 8.98
C ALA A 22 -7.52 -15.56 9.28
N ALA A 23 -6.44 -16.24 8.86
CA ALA A 23 -5.07 -15.75 9.04
C ALA A 23 -4.80 -14.48 8.24
N ILE A 24 -5.36 -14.38 7.03
CA ILE A 24 -5.28 -13.14 6.21
C ILE A 24 -6.01 -11.99 6.91
N ALA A 25 -7.22 -12.23 7.43
CA ALA A 25 -7.99 -11.22 8.15
C ALA A 25 -7.25 -10.74 9.41
N GLU A 26 -6.63 -11.65 10.16
CA GLU A 26 -5.79 -11.32 11.33
C GLU A 26 -4.56 -10.49 10.92
N SER A 27 -3.89 -10.85 9.85
CA SER A 27 -2.76 -10.07 9.31
C SER A 27 -3.18 -8.64 8.94
N PHE A 28 -4.34 -8.47 8.32
CA PHE A 28 -4.87 -7.15 7.98
C PHE A 28 -5.27 -6.37 9.23
N GLY A 29 -5.90 -7.01 10.23
CA GLY A 29 -6.25 -6.38 11.50
C GLY A 29 -5.05 -5.85 12.27
N ASN A 30 -3.90 -6.48 12.13
CA ASN A 30 -2.62 -6.07 12.74
C ASN A 30 -1.88 -4.98 11.94
N SER A 31 -2.40 -4.56 10.79
CA SER A 31 -1.79 -3.50 9.99
C SER A 31 -2.02 -2.10 10.59
N THR A 32 -1.12 -1.17 10.26
CA THR A 32 -1.29 0.25 10.62
C THR A 32 -2.55 0.87 10.02
N GLU A 33 -2.98 0.41 8.85
CA GLU A 33 -4.20 0.88 8.19
C GLU A 33 -5.46 0.48 8.97
N ALA A 34 -5.46 -0.72 9.56
CA ALA A 34 -6.59 -1.22 10.35
C ALA A 34 -6.63 -0.65 11.77
N ALA A 35 -5.56 -0.04 12.26
CA ALA A 35 -5.45 0.39 13.67
C ALA A 35 -6.63 1.25 14.12
N THR A 36 -7.11 2.16 13.28
CA THR A 36 -8.25 3.05 13.62
C THR A 36 -9.55 2.27 13.78
N ILE A 37 -9.84 1.31 12.89
CA ILE A 37 -11.07 0.53 12.94
C ILE A 37 -11.02 -0.51 14.06
N VAL A 38 -9.89 -1.14 14.27
CA VAL A 38 -9.70 -2.12 15.35
C VAL A 38 -9.76 -1.48 16.74
N ALA A 39 -9.33 -0.21 16.86
CA ALA A 39 -9.43 0.55 18.11
C ALA A 39 -10.86 1.02 18.47
N MET A 40 -11.83 0.90 17.56
CA MET A 40 -13.23 1.27 17.84
C MET A 40 -13.81 0.42 18.97
N SER A 41 -14.84 0.94 19.67
CA SER A 41 -15.66 0.12 20.55
C SER A 41 -16.30 -1.02 19.75
N THR A 42 -16.64 -2.13 20.40
CA THR A 42 -17.15 -3.33 19.74
C THR A 42 -18.39 -3.05 18.89
N THR A 43 -19.38 -2.34 19.43
CA THR A 43 -20.57 -1.95 18.67
C THR A 43 -20.26 -1.07 17.47
N ALA A 44 -19.34 -0.10 17.61
CA ALA A 44 -18.93 0.76 16.52
C ALA A 44 -18.19 -0.04 15.44
N TYR A 45 -17.35 -1.00 15.84
CA TYR A 45 -16.66 -1.89 14.92
C TYR A 45 -17.65 -2.73 14.10
N VAL A 46 -18.60 -3.42 14.76
CA VAL A 46 -19.63 -4.22 14.07
C VAL A 46 -20.44 -3.33 13.11
N SER A 47 -20.82 -2.13 13.54
CA SER A 47 -21.53 -1.16 12.68
C SER A 47 -20.73 -0.78 11.45
N ALA A 48 -19.41 -0.56 11.60
CA ALA A 48 -18.52 -0.25 10.49
C ALA A 48 -18.39 -1.43 9.52
N VAL A 49 -18.32 -2.68 10.02
CA VAL A 49 -18.30 -3.88 9.18
C VAL A 49 -19.57 -3.99 8.33
N TYR A 50 -20.76 -3.83 8.94
CA TYR A 50 -22.03 -3.88 8.20
C TYR A 50 -22.13 -2.79 7.14
N LEU A 51 -21.72 -1.58 7.47
CA LEU A 51 -21.74 -0.47 6.51
C LEU A 51 -20.78 -0.72 5.35
N GLN A 52 -19.58 -1.18 5.65
CA GLN A 52 -18.57 -1.42 4.62
C GLN A 52 -18.86 -2.66 3.77
N ALA A 53 -19.32 -3.75 4.39
CA ALA A 53 -19.58 -4.99 3.68
C ALA A 53 -20.90 -4.95 2.89
N PHE A 54 -21.96 -4.38 3.47
CA PHE A 54 -23.31 -4.48 2.94
C PHE A 54 -23.93 -3.16 2.51
N GLY A 55 -23.28 -2.04 2.82
CA GLY A 55 -23.78 -0.70 2.49
C GLY A 55 -25.04 -0.32 3.27
N ARG A 56 -25.27 -0.93 4.41
CA ARG A 56 -26.41 -0.66 5.30
C ARG A 56 -25.99 -0.44 6.74
N ALA A 57 -26.83 0.25 7.48
CA ALA A 57 -26.62 0.40 8.91
C ALA A 57 -26.84 -0.95 9.63
N TYR A 58 -26.03 -1.19 10.64
CA TYR A 58 -26.28 -2.21 11.67
C TYR A 58 -27.34 -1.69 12.63
N THR A 59 -28.31 -2.53 12.97
CA THR A 59 -29.38 -2.18 13.90
C THR A 59 -29.57 -3.27 14.95
N LEU A 60 -29.64 -2.89 16.21
CA LEU A 60 -29.89 -3.84 17.31
C LEU A 60 -31.21 -4.59 17.16
N ALA A 61 -32.25 -3.95 16.60
CA ALA A 61 -33.55 -4.55 16.41
C ALA A 61 -33.58 -5.62 15.31
N GLY A 62 -32.73 -5.46 14.26
CA GLY A 62 -32.69 -6.39 13.13
C GLY A 62 -31.56 -7.39 13.20
N ASP A 63 -30.37 -6.92 13.64
CA ASP A 63 -29.13 -7.70 13.62
C ASP A 63 -28.75 -8.26 15.00
N GLY A 64 -29.40 -7.79 16.08
CA GLY A 64 -29.18 -8.25 17.47
C GLY A 64 -27.82 -7.76 18.04
N THR A 65 -27.43 -8.34 19.16
CA THR A 65 -26.16 -8.02 19.86
C THR A 65 -25.11 -9.12 19.69
N PHE A 66 -25.44 -10.21 19.01
CA PHE A 66 -24.63 -11.45 18.98
C PHE A 66 -23.16 -11.22 18.74
N TRP A 67 -22.80 -10.44 17.72
CA TRP A 67 -21.40 -10.20 17.37
C TRP A 67 -20.68 -9.32 18.41
N ALA A 68 -21.36 -8.29 18.89
CA ALA A 68 -20.81 -7.42 19.91
C ALA A 68 -20.58 -8.20 21.21
N ASP A 69 -21.56 -8.97 21.65
CA ASP A 69 -21.48 -9.80 22.86
C ASP A 69 -20.37 -10.86 22.73
N ALA A 70 -20.22 -11.50 21.57
CA ALA A 70 -19.18 -12.50 21.32
C ALA A 70 -17.77 -11.91 21.39
N ILE A 71 -17.56 -10.71 20.83
CA ILE A 71 -16.28 -10.01 20.90
C ILE A 71 -16.00 -9.55 22.33
N ASP A 72 -16.97 -8.97 23.03
CA ASP A 72 -16.81 -8.48 24.40
C ASP A 72 -16.56 -9.62 25.40
N ALA A 73 -17.14 -10.80 25.14
CA ALA A 73 -16.90 -12.02 25.90
C ALA A 73 -15.55 -12.70 25.55
N GLY A 74 -14.85 -12.23 24.53
CA GLY A 74 -13.60 -12.83 24.05
C GLY A 74 -13.75 -14.20 23.39
N THR A 75 -14.98 -14.57 22.97
CA THR A 75 -15.26 -15.84 22.26
C THR A 75 -14.94 -15.76 20.77
N THR A 76 -14.77 -14.55 20.24
CA THR A 76 -14.25 -14.27 18.90
C THR A 76 -13.42 -12.98 18.92
N THR A 77 -12.51 -12.83 17.96
CA THR A 77 -11.80 -11.56 17.74
C THR A 77 -12.58 -10.68 16.76
N LYS A 78 -12.24 -9.41 16.66
CA LYS A 78 -12.82 -8.48 15.68
C LYS A 78 -12.62 -8.97 14.24
N GLU A 79 -11.43 -9.45 13.93
CA GLU A 79 -11.05 -9.98 12.62
C GLU A 79 -11.85 -11.24 12.27
N SER A 80 -11.94 -12.17 13.22
CA SER A 80 -12.73 -13.39 13.05
C SER A 80 -14.22 -13.07 12.91
N ALA A 81 -14.75 -12.13 13.69
CA ALA A 81 -16.15 -11.69 13.59
C ALA A 81 -16.44 -11.09 12.20
N MET A 82 -15.52 -10.27 11.62
CA MET A 82 -15.69 -9.75 10.28
C MET A 82 -15.83 -10.86 9.23
N VAL A 83 -14.98 -11.88 9.28
CA VAL A 83 -15.04 -13.03 8.37
C VAL A 83 -16.36 -13.78 8.53
N GLN A 84 -16.80 -14.00 9.79
CA GLN A 84 -18.02 -14.72 10.08
C GLN A 84 -19.29 -13.93 9.68
N ILE A 85 -19.29 -12.60 9.86
CA ILE A 85 -20.37 -11.71 9.38
C ILE A 85 -20.51 -11.82 7.86
N LEU A 86 -19.38 -11.74 7.14
CA LEU A 86 -19.37 -11.86 5.67
C LEU A 86 -19.83 -13.25 5.20
N SER A 87 -19.33 -14.31 5.81
CA SER A 87 -19.68 -15.69 5.44
C SER A 87 -21.11 -16.08 5.84
N GLY A 88 -21.65 -15.45 6.87
CA GLY A 88 -23.02 -15.64 7.34
C GLY A 88 -24.06 -14.73 6.65
N ALA A 89 -23.65 -13.91 5.68
CA ALA A 89 -24.52 -12.98 4.97
C ALA A 89 -25.70 -13.72 4.29
N GLN A 90 -26.87 -13.11 4.30
CA GLN A 90 -28.08 -13.65 3.69
C GLN A 90 -28.87 -12.58 2.92
N GLY A 91 -29.73 -13.01 2.00
CA GLY A 91 -30.65 -12.11 1.30
C GLY A 91 -29.93 -10.96 0.59
N SER A 92 -30.33 -9.73 0.88
CA SER A 92 -29.75 -8.52 0.30
C SER A 92 -28.28 -8.30 0.66
N ASP A 93 -27.81 -8.80 1.80
CA ASP A 93 -26.44 -8.66 2.23
C ASP A 93 -25.47 -9.45 1.33
N VAL A 94 -25.86 -10.67 0.93
CA VAL A 94 -25.11 -11.45 -0.07
C VAL A 94 -24.97 -10.67 -1.39
N THR A 95 -26.10 -10.09 -1.85
CA THR A 95 -26.12 -9.31 -3.09
C THR A 95 -25.25 -8.06 -2.96
N ALA A 96 -25.30 -7.34 -1.85
CA ALA A 96 -24.50 -6.17 -1.61
C ALA A 96 -22.99 -6.50 -1.59
N ALA A 97 -22.61 -7.56 -0.88
CA ALA A 97 -21.22 -8.02 -0.84
C ALA A 97 -20.71 -8.40 -2.24
N ALA A 98 -21.50 -9.16 -3.01
CA ALA A 98 -21.16 -9.52 -4.39
C ALA A 98 -21.01 -8.29 -5.30
N ASN A 99 -21.92 -7.32 -5.17
CA ASN A 99 -21.85 -6.07 -5.91
C ASN A 99 -20.57 -5.27 -5.59
N LYS A 100 -20.20 -5.18 -4.30
CA LYS A 100 -18.96 -4.53 -3.87
C LYS A 100 -17.73 -5.24 -4.43
N VAL A 101 -17.69 -6.57 -4.42
CA VAL A 101 -16.61 -7.35 -5.03
C VAL A 101 -16.52 -7.08 -6.53
N SER A 102 -17.65 -7.03 -7.24
CA SER A 102 -17.69 -6.71 -8.67
C SER A 102 -17.08 -5.35 -8.98
N VAL A 103 -17.48 -4.30 -8.25
CA VAL A 103 -16.93 -2.95 -8.42
C VAL A 103 -15.46 -2.89 -8.00
N ALA A 104 -15.08 -3.58 -6.94
CA ALA A 104 -13.67 -3.66 -6.52
C ALA A 104 -12.79 -4.31 -7.60
N ASN A 105 -13.26 -5.37 -8.24
CA ASN A 105 -12.56 -6.02 -9.35
C ASN A 105 -12.45 -5.11 -10.57
N THR A 106 -13.51 -4.33 -10.88
CA THR A 106 -13.44 -3.32 -11.96
C THR A 106 -12.33 -2.31 -11.67
N TYR A 107 -12.24 -1.80 -10.45
CA TYR A 107 -11.19 -0.88 -10.04
C TYR A 107 -9.80 -1.51 -10.19
N THR A 108 -9.57 -2.69 -9.59
CA THR A 108 -8.26 -3.39 -9.63
C THR A 108 -7.83 -3.70 -11.07
N THR A 109 -8.77 -4.15 -11.91
CA THR A 109 -8.52 -4.40 -13.35
C THR A 109 -8.15 -3.12 -14.08
N ALA A 110 -8.86 -2.01 -13.82
CA ALA A 110 -8.57 -0.74 -14.45
C ALA A 110 -7.19 -0.21 -14.04
N VAL A 111 -6.80 -0.29 -12.76
CA VAL A 111 -5.46 0.07 -12.29
C VAL A 111 -4.39 -0.65 -13.11
N THR A 112 -4.52 -1.96 -13.28
CA THR A 112 -3.56 -2.78 -14.04
C THR A 112 -3.58 -2.44 -15.53
N SER A 113 -4.78 -2.36 -16.15
CA SER A 113 -4.91 -2.16 -17.59
C SER A 113 -4.51 -0.75 -18.07
N GLU A 114 -4.66 0.25 -17.19
CA GLU A 114 -4.26 1.63 -17.48
C GLU A 114 -2.82 1.93 -17.00
N GLY A 115 -2.09 0.92 -16.49
CA GLY A 115 -0.73 1.11 -16.00
C GLY A 115 -0.66 2.17 -14.89
N LYS A 116 -1.55 2.09 -13.90
CA LYS A 116 -1.59 3.05 -12.79
C LYS A 116 -0.91 2.50 -11.55
N THR A 117 -0.34 3.39 -10.75
CA THR A 117 0.21 3.06 -9.44
C THR A 117 -0.89 3.12 -8.38
N TYR A 118 -1.06 2.02 -7.63
CA TYR A 118 -1.95 1.96 -6.48
C TYR A 118 -1.12 1.97 -5.20
N SER A 119 -0.78 3.15 -4.74
CA SER A 119 0.04 3.33 -3.52
C SER A 119 -0.31 4.63 -2.79
N GLY A 120 -0.02 4.66 -1.51
CA GLY A 120 -0.22 5.81 -0.64
C GLY A 120 -1.67 6.00 -0.17
N SER A 121 -1.82 6.80 0.90
CA SER A 121 -3.11 7.00 1.58
C SER A 121 -4.18 7.63 0.69
N ALA A 122 -3.81 8.47 -0.27
CA ALA A 122 -4.76 9.09 -1.19
C ALA A 122 -5.37 8.08 -2.15
N ALA A 123 -4.57 7.15 -2.70
CA ALA A 123 -5.06 6.09 -3.57
C ALA A 123 -5.98 5.12 -2.81
N VAL A 124 -5.61 4.74 -1.59
CA VAL A 124 -6.44 3.89 -0.71
C VAL A 124 -7.77 4.57 -0.38
N ALA A 125 -7.76 5.87 -0.05
CA ALA A 125 -8.99 6.63 0.24
C ALA A 125 -9.91 6.72 -0.99
N ALA A 126 -9.37 6.97 -2.18
CA ALA A 126 -10.12 7.00 -3.43
C ALA A 126 -10.75 5.64 -3.75
N ALA A 127 -9.98 4.55 -3.60
CA ALA A 127 -10.46 3.19 -3.80
C ALA A 127 -11.59 2.81 -2.83
N LYS A 128 -11.47 3.22 -1.56
CA LYS A 128 -12.51 3.01 -0.57
C LYS A 128 -13.78 3.78 -0.92
N ALA A 129 -13.68 5.04 -1.30
CA ALA A 129 -14.81 5.90 -1.66
C ALA A 129 -15.64 5.33 -2.82
N VAL A 130 -15.01 4.63 -3.76
CA VAL A 130 -15.70 3.95 -4.87
C VAL A 130 -16.72 2.91 -4.38
N LEU A 131 -16.50 2.29 -3.22
CA LEU A 131 -17.36 1.24 -2.66
C LEU A 131 -18.41 1.77 -1.69
N ASP A 132 -18.26 3.00 -1.18
CA ASP A 132 -19.12 3.51 -0.10
C ASP A 132 -20.60 3.58 -0.50
N GLY A 133 -20.91 3.90 -1.78
CA GLY A 133 -22.29 3.95 -2.29
C GLY A 133 -22.83 2.63 -2.86
N VAL A 134 -22.05 1.55 -2.87
CA VAL A 134 -22.45 0.28 -3.48
C VAL A 134 -23.27 -0.54 -2.48
N THR A 135 -24.46 -0.96 -2.88
CA THR A 135 -25.43 -1.72 -2.09
C THR A 135 -25.98 -2.92 -2.87
N ALA A 136 -27.04 -3.56 -2.38
CA ALA A 136 -27.75 -4.62 -3.10
C ALA A 136 -28.47 -4.11 -4.38
N VAL A 137 -28.60 -2.82 -4.57
CA VAL A 137 -29.31 -2.23 -5.71
C VAL A 137 -28.43 -2.21 -6.95
N ALA A 138 -28.88 -2.81 -8.06
CA ALA A 138 -28.08 -2.98 -9.27
C ALA A 138 -27.59 -1.65 -9.88
N SER A 139 -28.35 -0.56 -9.80
CA SER A 139 -27.91 0.75 -10.29
C SER A 139 -26.69 1.29 -9.54
N THR A 140 -26.46 0.87 -8.29
CA THR A 140 -25.28 1.28 -7.52
C THR A 140 -24.00 0.64 -8.05
N VAL A 141 -24.08 -0.53 -8.69
CA VAL A 141 -22.94 -1.16 -9.38
C VAL A 141 -22.54 -0.33 -10.59
N THR A 142 -23.51 0.12 -11.39
CA THR A 142 -23.22 0.99 -12.55
C THR A 142 -22.54 2.28 -12.11
N SER A 143 -23.08 2.93 -11.08
CA SER A 143 -22.47 4.15 -10.52
C SER A 143 -21.08 3.88 -9.91
N GLY A 144 -20.92 2.77 -9.22
CA GLY A 144 -19.64 2.33 -8.65
C GLY A 144 -18.58 2.07 -9.71
N ASN A 145 -18.93 1.40 -10.81
CA ASN A 145 -18.02 1.16 -11.92
C ASN A 145 -17.59 2.48 -12.61
N ALA A 146 -18.51 3.43 -12.79
CA ALA A 146 -18.17 4.75 -13.31
C ALA A 146 -17.25 5.53 -12.37
N ALA A 147 -17.52 5.46 -11.05
CA ALA A 147 -16.66 6.05 -10.04
C ALA A 147 -15.26 5.38 -10.01
N ALA A 148 -15.19 4.06 -10.19
CA ALA A 148 -13.94 3.32 -10.28
C ALA A 148 -13.07 3.80 -11.45
N THR A 149 -13.66 3.91 -12.63
CA THR A 149 -12.95 4.43 -13.83
C THR A 149 -12.43 5.86 -13.58
N THR A 150 -13.26 6.74 -13.01
CA THR A 150 -12.86 8.11 -12.73
C THR A 150 -11.73 8.17 -11.68
N ALA A 151 -11.84 7.37 -10.62
CA ALA A 151 -10.83 7.33 -9.57
C ALA A 151 -9.50 6.77 -10.06
N VAL A 152 -9.53 5.73 -10.92
CA VAL A 152 -8.31 5.15 -11.51
C VAL A 152 -7.66 6.14 -12.49
N ALA A 153 -8.45 6.84 -13.31
CA ALA A 153 -7.91 7.86 -14.22
C ALA A 153 -7.16 8.99 -13.48
N ALA A 154 -7.56 9.27 -12.25
CA ALA A 154 -6.91 10.27 -11.38
C ALA A 154 -5.63 9.77 -10.70
N LEU A 155 -5.38 8.45 -10.69
CA LEU A 155 -4.12 7.90 -10.16
C LEU A 155 -2.94 8.28 -11.07
N VAL A 156 -1.78 8.41 -10.47
CA VAL A 156 -0.55 8.56 -11.25
C VAL A 156 -0.30 7.32 -12.10
N SER A 157 0.18 7.51 -13.32
CA SER A 157 0.58 6.38 -14.15
C SER A 157 1.75 5.68 -13.47
N ALA A 158 1.67 4.34 -13.39
CA ALA A 158 2.88 3.58 -13.12
C ALA A 158 3.87 3.94 -14.23
N SER A 159 5.10 4.23 -13.86
CA SER A 159 6.12 4.39 -14.87
C SER A 159 6.12 3.14 -15.73
N SER A 160 5.65 3.27 -16.97
CA SER A 160 5.96 2.25 -17.96
C SER A 160 7.47 2.31 -18.07
N GLY A 161 8.17 1.27 -17.57
CA GLY A 161 9.61 1.23 -17.53
C GLY A 161 10.27 1.55 -18.88
N GLY A 162 10.22 2.82 -19.25
CA GLY A 162 11.21 3.41 -20.12
C GLY A 162 12.51 3.28 -19.36
N ALA A 163 13.59 2.94 -20.03
CA ALA A 163 14.91 2.89 -19.41
C ALA A 163 15.12 4.22 -18.68
N GLY A 164 15.12 4.18 -17.34
CA GLY A 164 15.36 5.35 -16.51
C GLY A 164 16.75 5.90 -16.77
N THR A 165 16.97 7.11 -16.35
CA THR A 165 18.27 7.79 -16.47
C THR A 165 19.14 7.39 -15.29
N THR A 166 20.41 7.13 -15.54
CA THR A 166 21.40 7.00 -14.48
C THR A 166 22.09 8.34 -14.27
N TYR A 167 21.89 8.91 -13.10
CA TYR A 167 22.57 10.12 -12.64
C TYR A 167 23.77 9.71 -11.79
N VAL A 168 24.96 10.17 -12.17
CA VAL A 168 26.17 9.89 -11.39
C VAL A 168 26.48 11.11 -10.54
N LEU A 169 26.46 10.92 -9.21
CA LEU A 169 26.78 11.97 -8.26
C LEU A 169 28.28 12.33 -8.32
N THR A 170 28.57 13.58 -8.02
CA THR A 170 29.92 14.16 -8.04
C THR A 170 30.40 14.46 -6.62
N ASN A 171 31.66 14.91 -6.49
CA ASN A 171 32.19 15.37 -5.20
C ASN A 171 31.76 16.81 -4.84
N SER A 172 30.97 17.45 -5.69
CA SER A 172 30.38 18.78 -5.47
C SER A 172 28.91 18.60 -5.01
N VAL A 173 28.29 19.68 -4.60
CA VAL A 173 26.84 19.66 -4.31
C VAL A 173 26.06 19.36 -5.58
N ASP A 174 25.30 18.26 -5.56
CA ASP A 174 24.45 17.84 -6.65
C ASP A 174 22.99 18.25 -6.38
N SER A 175 22.32 18.77 -7.40
CA SER A 175 20.88 19.03 -7.38
C SER A 175 20.27 18.33 -8.60
N LEU A 176 19.79 17.12 -8.40
CA LEU A 176 19.34 16.22 -9.45
C LEU A 176 17.84 15.94 -9.33
N THR A 177 17.16 16.01 -10.45
CA THR A 177 15.76 15.62 -10.57
C THR A 177 15.63 14.54 -11.63
N GLY A 178 15.05 13.42 -11.24
CA GLY A 178 14.73 12.30 -12.12
C GLY A 178 13.60 12.64 -13.11
N THR A 179 13.25 11.64 -13.87
CA THR A 179 12.23 11.70 -14.93
C THR A 179 10.89 11.15 -14.42
N SER A 180 10.09 10.62 -15.32
CA SER A 180 8.90 9.81 -14.99
C SER A 180 9.15 8.30 -15.14
N ALA A 181 10.40 7.88 -15.32
CA ALA A 181 10.83 6.49 -15.45
C ALA A 181 11.65 6.08 -14.22
N ASP A 182 11.96 4.80 -14.08
CA ASP A 182 12.71 4.24 -12.96
C ASP A 182 14.18 4.68 -13.02
N ASP A 183 14.53 5.75 -12.33
CA ASP A 183 15.83 6.37 -12.39
C ASP A 183 16.81 5.78 -11.37
N THR A 184 18.11 5.92 -11.62
CA THR A 184 19.16 5.49 -10.70
C THR A 184 20.11 6.63 -10.38
N PHE A 185 20.22 6.98 -9.12
CA PHE A 185 21.20 7.91 -8.59
C PHE A 185 22.41 7.12 -8.08
N MET A 186 23.54 7.22 -8.80
CA MET A 186 24.73 6.43 -8.48
C MET A 186 25.74 7.25 -7.69
N ALA A 187 25.97 6.86 -6.45
CA ALA A 187 27.02 7.38 -5.59
C ALA A 187 28.17 6.37 -5.50
N ALA A 188 29.38 6.85 -5.66
CA ALA A 188 30.58 6.02 -5.61
C ALA A 188 31.65 6.65 -4.75
N TRP A 189 32.54 5.82 -4.17
CA TRP A 189 33.76 6.26 -3.55
C TRP A 189 34.87 6.24 -4.60
N VAL A 190 35.37 7.40 -4.96
CA VAL A 190 36.42 7.54 -6.00
C VAL A 190 37.69 8.03 -5.37
N GLY A 191 38.77 7.23 -5.43
CA GLY A 191 40.12 7.59 -5.06
C GLY A 191 40.67 7.03 -3.75
N ALA A 192 41.95 7.32 -3.45
CA ALA A 192 42.68 6.80 -2.30
C ALA A 192 42.32 7.47 -0.96
N THR A 193 41.70 8.63 -0.98
CA THR A 193 40.99 9.24 0.14
C THR A 193 39.52 9.13 -0.15
N PRO A 194 38.72 8.51 0.73
CA PRO A 194 37.33 8.24 0.43
C PRO A 194 36.50 9.52 0.44
N ALA A 195 36.45 10.21 -0.68
CA ALA A 195 35.44 11.22 -0.90
C ALA A 195 34.19 10.51 -1.41
N SER A 196 33.15 10.51 -0.60
CA SER A 196 31.82 10.12 -1.06
C SER A 196 31.33 11.09 -2.11
N THR A 197 30.73 10.59 -3.16
CA THR A 197 29.97 11.44 -4.09
C THR A 197 28.54 11.69 -3.65
N PHE A 198 28.08 11.06 -2.58
CA PHE A 198 26.84 11.44 -1.90
C PHE A 198 27.22 12.27 -0.68
N THR A 199 26.98 13.57 -0.75
CA THR A 199 27.54 14.54 0.17
C THR A 199 26.45 15.32 0.92
N ILE A 200 26.86 16.00 1.97
CA ILE A 200 26.05 17.01 2.66
C ILE A 200 25.60 18.08 1.67
N ALA A 201 24.33 18.43 1.71
CA ALA A 201 23.65 19.40 0.84
C ALA A 201 23.31 18.91 -0.59
N ASP A 202 23.53 17.65 -0.93
CA ASP A 202 22.95 17.09 -2.15
C ASP A 202 21.42 17.07 -2.05
N THR A 203 20.78 17.36 -3.17
CA THR A 203 19.32 17.30 -3.30
C THR A 203 18.98 16.36 -4.45
N LEU A 204 18.35 15.25 -4.12
CA LEU A 204 17.92 14.23 -5.07
C LEU A 204 16.39 14.15 -5.04
N ASN A 205 15.78 14.24 -6.20
CA ASN A 205 14.35 14.02 -6.37
C ASN A 205 14.17 12.95 -7.46
N GLY A 206 13.64 11.78 -7.11
CA GLY A 206 13.42 10.69 -8.06
C GLY A 206 12.43 11.07 -9.17
N GLY A 207 11.38 11.77 -8.84
CA GLY A 207 10.33 12.12 -9.79
C GLY A 207 9.14 11.18 -9.69
N LEU A 208 8.71 10.63 -10.81
CA LEU A 208 7.75 9.54 -10.89
C LEU A 208 8.51 8.29 -11.30
N GLY A 209 8.11 7.13 -10.81
CA GLY A 209 8.78 5.87 -11.11
C GLY A 209 9.05 5.07 -9.85
N VAL A 210 9.84 4.03 -9.97
CA VAL A 210 10.49 3.34 -8.87
C VAL A 210 11.98 3.66 -8.92
N ASP A 211 12.36 4.70 -8.22
CA ASP A 211 13.70 5.27 -8.30
C ASP A 211 14.64 4.62 -7.29
N THR A 212 15.90 4.52 -7.65
CA THR A 212 16.90 3.82 -6.84
C THR A 212 18.11 4.71 -6.58
N ILE A 213 18.51 4.85 -5.31
CA ILE A 213 19.85 5.30 -4.97
C ILE A 213 20.78 4.09 -4.86
N LYS A 214 21.87 4.11 -5.63
CA LYS A 214 22.89 3.04 -5.61
C LYS A 214 24.19 3.58 -5.04
N ILE A 215 24.60 3.02 -3.90
CA ILE A 215 25.82 3.41 -3.19
C ILE A 215 26.84 2.29 -3.30
N VAL A 216 27.99 2.60 -3.89
CA VAL A 216 29.09 1.66 -4.11
C VAL A 216 30.32 2.09 -3.33
N LYS A 217 30.80 1.26 -2.41
CA LYS A 217 31.99 1.52 -1.59
C LYS A 217 32.85 0.25 -1.45
N THR A 218 34.14 0.36 -1.67
CA THR A 218 35.10 -0.76 -1.52
C THR A 218 35.41 -1.10 -0.07
N ALA A 219 35.15 -0.18 0.86
CA ALA A 219 35.25 -0.36 2.31
C ALA A 219 33.85 -0.57 2.94
N ALA A 220 33.78 -0.70 4.27
CA ALA A 220 32.50 -0.79 4.97
C ALA A 220 31.61 0.43 4.72
N ILE A 221 30.31 0.20 4.56
CA ILE A 221 29.29 1.26 4.46
C ILE A 221 28.79 1.56 5.87
N ALA A 222 28.88 2.81 6.28
CA ALA A 222 28.36 3.33 7.55
C ALA A 222 27.07 4.14 7.34
N GLN A 223 26.33 4.44 8.42
CA GLN A 223 25.09 5.23 8.35
C GLN A 223 25.29 6.60 7.68
N VAL A 224 26.41 7.26 7.95
CA VAL A 224 26.74 8.56 7.32
C VAL A 224 26.92 8.47 5.80
N ASP A 225 27.20 7.30 5.30
CA ASP A 225 27.37 7.07 3.85
C ASP A 225 26.04 6.97 3.10
N VAL A 226 25.00 6.55 3.80
CA VAL A 226 23.64 6.34 3.24
C VAL A 226 22.67 7.48 3.56
N ALA A 227 23.00 8.29 4.55
CA ALA A 227 22.22 9.47 4.95
C ALA A 227 23.14 10.57 5.44
N PRO A 228 23.88 11.26 4.54
CA PRO A 228 24.71 12.39 4.93
C PRO A 228 23.87 13.50 5.55
N THR A 229 24.33 14.02 6.68
CA THR A 229 23.61 15.08 7.38
C THR A 229 23.43 16.31 6.49
N GLY A 230 22.18 16.66 6.19
CA GLY A 230 21.84 17.83 5.36
C GLY A 230 21.64 17.52 3.87
N ALA A 231 21.83 16.27 3.43
CA ALA A 231 21.34 15.83 2.13
C ALA A 231 19.81 15.69 2.17
N SER A 232 19.16 15.96 1.05
CA SER A 232 17.70 15.78 0.87
C SER A 232 17.46 14.75 -0.24
N VAL A 233 16.70 13.72 0.07
CA VAL A 233 16.26 12.69 -0.90
C VAL A 233 14.75 12.61 -0.83
N THR A 234 14.08 12.73 -1.98
CA THR A 234 12.63 12.67 -2.12
C THR A 234 12.26 11.86 -3.35
N GLY A 235 11.14 11.10 -3.31
CA GLY A 235 10.68 10.32 -4.46
C GLY A 235 11.68 9.25 -4.91
N VAL A 236 12.43 8.64 -3.99
CA VAL A 236 13.34 7.52 -4.26
C VAL A 236 12.90 6.36 -3.35
N GLU A 237 12.39 5.28 -3.94
CA GLU A 237 11.71 4.19 -3.24
C GLU A 237 12.66 3.05 -2.87
N ALA A 238 13.83 2.97 -3.51
CA ALA A 238 14.76 1.86 -3.31
C ALA A 238 16.19 2.33 -3.06
N ALA A 239 16.95 1.53 -2.31
CA ALA A 239 18.39 1.72 -2.16
C ALA A 239 19.13 0.41 -2.39
N THR A 240 20.18 0.49 -3.19
CA THR A 240 21.11 -0.62 -3.42
C THR A 240 22.48 -0.28 -2.83
N LEU A 241 22.90 -1.04 -1.82
CA LEU A 241 24.18 -0.87 -1.16
C LEU A 241 25.15 -1.96 -1.62
N ILE A 242 26.26 -1.59 -2.22
CA ILE A 242 27.34 -2.49 -2.64
C ILE A 242 28.59 -2.15 -1.85
N SER A 243 29.00 -3.08 -0.97
CA SER A 243 30.14 -2.91 -0.10
C SER A 243 31.18 -4.00 -0.35
N GLY A 244 32.47 -3.63 -0.34
CA GLY A 244 33.57 -4.60 -0.33
C GLY A 244 33.88 -5.16 1.06
N ALA A 245 33.17 -4.70 2.10
CA ALA A 245 33.31 -5.10 3.49
C ALA A 245 31.92 -5.12 4.17
N GLU A 246 31.88 -5.07 5.51
CA GLU A 246 30.63 -5.06 6.27
C GLU A 246 29.76 -3.82 5.98
N ILE A 247 28.44 -3.99 6.00
CA ILE A 247 27.46 -2.89 5.98
C ILE A 247 26.99 -2.66 7.41
N VAL A 248 27.39 -1.54 8.00
CA VAL A 248 27.05 -1.13 9.38
C VAL A 248 26.07 0.04 9.36
N ALA A 249 25.19 0.09 8.37
CA ALA A 249 24.12 1.08 8.30
C ALA A 249 22.87 0.54 8.97
N ASN A 250 22.28 1.31 9.88
CA ASN A 250 20.91 1.04 10.33
C ASN A 250 19.97 1.41 9.15
N THR A 251 19.04 0.54 8.81
CA THR A 251 18.21 0.57 7.59
C THR A 251 17.23 1.75 7.46
N SER A 252 17.30 2.75 8.29
CA SER A 252 16.66 4.05 8.06
C SER A 252 17.55 4.89 7.15
N ILE A 253 17.48 4.63 5.87
CA ILE A 253 17.80 5.65 4.87
C ILE A 253 16.69 6.68 5.07
N GLY A 254 16.99 7.84 5.64
CA GLY A 254 16.02 8.86 6.08
C GLY A 254 14.74 8.85 5.28
N ALA A 255 13.63 9.37 5.73
CA ALA A 255 12.33 9.17 5.09
C ALA A 255 12.43 9.17 3.55
N LEU A 256 12.57 7.97 2.95
CA LEU A 256 12.35 7.73 1.54
C LEU A 256 10.86 7.87 1.27
#